data_2137a57834f576de18f4833e03b56359
#
_entry.id   2137a57834f576de18f4833e03b56359
#
_cell.length_a   1.000
_cell.length_b   1.000
_cell.length_c   1.000
_cell.angle_alpha   90.00
_cell.angle_beta   90.00
_cell.angle_gamma   90.00
#
_symmetry.space_group_name_H-M   'P 1'
#
loop_
_entity.id
_entity.type
_entity.pdbx_description
1 polymer ?
#
loop_
_entity_poly.entity_id
_entity_poly.type
_entity_poly.pdbx_seq_one_letter_code
_entity_poly.pdbx_strand_id
1 'polypeptide(L)'
;MRSVLVTGASTGIGRASALRLDAAGWRVFAGIRKEDDAQALREAGSDRLSPLFLDVTDAEQIAAAAELIGAGSGGLDGLVNNAGVAIPSPLETMPIDDFRRQIEINLIAHVAVTQAMLPALRGGGGRVVFISSIGGRIAFPLTGAYHAAKFGIEAVGDVFRQELAPWGLRVAIVEPGSIDTPIWERGERTADEIGARSPQRESLYGKAIENYRKVIRETAERGISPQKVAKVVEHALSARRPRSRYLVGIDARVQARIKPLLPTPVFDRIVARMMGFEAN
;
A
#
# COMPACT_ATOMS: atom_id res chain seq x y z
N MET A 1 14.07 -21.77 9.06
CA MET A 1 13.44 -20.53 9.57
C MET A 1 12.79 -19.85 8.39
N ARG A 2 11.52 -19.44 8.51
CA ARG A 2 10.80 -18.77 7.40
C ARG A 2 11.37 -17.38 7.15
N SER A 3 11.41 -16.96 5.88
CA SER A 3 11.94 -15.66 5.46
C SER A 3 10.88 -14.82 4.73
N VAL A 4 10.96 -13.50 4.86
CA VAL A 4 10.02 -12.57 4.24
C VAL A 4 10.69 -11.28 3.82
N LEU A 5 10.33 -10.75 2.66
CA LEU A 5 10.64 -9.37 2.25
C LEU A 5 9.41 -8.48 2.49
N VAL A 6 9.60 -7.35 3.18
CA VAL A 6 8.57 -6.32 3.38
C VAL A 6 9.06 -5.02 2.74
N THR A 7 8.41 -4.56 1.67
CA THR A 7 8.76 -3.29 1.02
C THR A 7 8.17 -2.09 1.77
N GLY A 8 8.90 -0.97 1.78
CA GLY A 8 8.45 0.24 2.48
C GLY A 8 8.31 0.07 3.99
N ALA A 9 9.28 -0.59 4.60
CA ALA A 9 9.27 -0.96 6.02
C ALA A 9 9.71 0.16 6.98
N SER A 10 9.98 1.37 6.49
CA SER A 10 10.45 2.48 7.33
C SER A 10 9.40 2.99 8.32
N THR A 11 8.12 3.01 7.95
CA THR A 11 7.04 3.59 8.76
C THR A 11 5.72 2.83 8.59
N GLY A 12 4.71 3.19 9.36
CA GLY A 12 3.32 2.77 9.19
C GLY A 12 3.13 1.25 9.15
N ILE A 13 2.34 0.77 8.18
CA ILE A 13 1.98 -0.63 8.02
C ILE A 13 3.23 -1.50 7.75
N GLY A 14 4.17 -1.03 6.92
CA GLY A 14 5.38 -1.77 6.59
C GLY A 14 6.25 -2.02 7.82
N ARG A 15 6.52 -0.98 8.61
CA ARG A 15 7.28 -1.10 9.86
C ARG A 15 6.59 -2.02 10.87
N ALA A 16 5.29 -1.82 11.07
CA ALA A 16 4.52 -2.66 11.97
C ALA A 16 4.51 -4.14 11.53
N SER A 17 4.45 -4.41 10.23
CA SER A 17 4.49 -5.77 9.68
C SER A 17 5.87 -6.40 9.83
N ALA A 18 6.95 -5.66 9.55
CA ALA A 18 8.32 -6.13 9.69
C ALA A 18 8.63 -6.53 11.15
N LEU A 19 8.35 -5.65 12.10
CA LEU A 19 8.57 -5.90 13.53
C LEU A 19 7.70 -7.05 14.06
N ARG A 20 6.45 -7.15 13.59
CA ARG A 20 5.58 -8.23 14.00
C ARG A 20 6.03 -9.59 13.48
N LEU A 21 6.50 -9.66 12.23
CA LEU A 21 7.01 -10.90 11.62
C LEU A 21 8.32 -11.31 12.28
N ASP A 22 9.21 -10.37 12.61
CA ASP A 22 10.42 -10.63 13.40
C ASP A 22 10.08 -11.22 14.77
N ALA A 23 9.16 -10.61 15.51
CA ALA A 23 8.68 -11.13 16.80
C ALA A 23 8.03 -12.53 16.67
N ALA A 24 7.45 -12.85 15.51
CA ALA A 24 6.91 -14.18 15.20
C ALA A 24 7.97 -15.18 14.71
N GLY A 25 9.27 -14.84 14.78
CA GLY A 25 10.39 -15.74 14.47
C GLY A 25 10.73 -15.86 12.98
N TRP A 26 10.31 -14.91 12.14
CA TRP A 26 10.69 -14.84 10.74
C TRP A 26 12.03 -14.14 10.58
N ARG A 27 12.83 -14.56 9.58
CA ARG A 27 13.89 -13.74 9.03
C ARG A 27 13.26 -12.68 8.14
N VAL A 28 13.44 -11.40 8.50
CA VAL A 28 12.79 -10.29 7.82
C VAL A 28 13.81 -9.46 7.06
N PHE A 29 13.63 -9.34 5.76
CA PHE A 29 14.30 -8.34 4.93
C PHE A 29 13.38 -7.11 4.88
N ALA A 30 13.78 -6.03 5.55
CA ALA A 30 12.98 -4.82 5.68
C ALA A 30 13.43 -3.77 4.66
N GLY A 31 12.71 -3.64 3.54
CA GLY A 31 13.01 -2.69 2.46
C GLY A 31 12.83 -1.24 2.92
N ILE A 32 13.91 -0.47 2.88
CA ILE A 32 13.98 0.94 3.29
C ILE A 32 14.82 1.75 2.31
N ARG A 33 14.83 3.09 2.46
CA ARG A 33 15.59 3.98 1.56
C ARG A 33 16.59 4.89 2.27
N LYS A 34 16.58 4.95 3.58
CA LYS A 34 17.43 5.85 4.37
C LYS A 34 18.12 5.10 5.50
N GLU A 35 19.36 5.52 5.83
CA GLU A 35 20.12 4.91 6.91
C GLU A 35 19.48 5.13 8.28
N ASP A 36 18.88 6.30 8.53
CA ASP A 36 18.16 6.56 9.79
C ASP A 36 17.01 5.55 10.01
N ASP A 37 16.30 5.17 8.93
CA ASP A 37 15.25 4.14 8.99
C ASP A 37 15.85 2.76 9.28
N ALA A 38 17.05 2.47 8.74
CA ALA A 38 17.75 1.22 9.00
C ALA A 38 18.17 1.11 10.46
N GLN A 39 18.75 2.17 11.02
CA GLN A 39 19.16 2.22 12.42
C GLN A 39 17.94 2.04 13.34
N ALA A 40 16.86 2.78 13.10
CA ALA A 40 15.63 2.68 13.90
C ALA A 40 14.98 1.28 13.85
N LEU A 41 15.17 0.53 12.75
CA LEU A 41 14.71 -0.85 12.65
C LEU A 41 15.63 -1.83 13.37
N ARG A 42 16.96 -1.65 13.30
CA ARG A 42 17.94 -2.48 14.06
C ARG A 42 17.73 -2.35 15.55
N GLU A 43 17.47 -1.12 16.04
CA GLU A 43 17.21 -0.86 17.46
C GLU A 43 15.89 -1.47 17.96
N ALA A 44 14.89 -1.56 17.08
CA ALA A 44 13.55 -2.04 17.43
C ALA A 44 13.32 -3.53 17.17
N GLY A 45 14.13 -4.15 16.32
CA GLY A 45 14.02 -5.55 15.91
C GLY A 45 15.02 -6.45 16.62
N SER A 46 15.03 -7.74 16.27
CA SER A 46 16.04 -8.69 16.67
C SER A 46 17.07 -8.92 15.55
N ASP A 47 18.08 -9.76 15.79
CA ASP A 47 19.08 -10.15 14.78
C ASP A 47 18.49 -10.83 13.53
N ARG A 48 17.22 -11.21 13.57
CA ARG A 48 16.49 -11.77 12.41
C ARG A 48 15.94 -10.70 11.46
N LEU A 49 15.88 -9.44 11.91
CA LEU A 49 15.43 -8.32 11.09
C LEU A 49 16.65 -7.62 10.48
N SER A 50 16.74 -7.67 9.16
CA SER A 50 17.82 -7.05 8.39
C SER A 50 17.24 -5.93 7.51
N PRO A 51 17.57 -4.67 7.77
CA PRO A 51 17.27 -3.58 6.82
C PRO A 51 17.93 -3.85 5.48
N LEU A 52 17.19 -3.62 4.40
CA LEU A 52 17.63 -3.77 3.02
C LEU A 52 17.36 -2.47 2.25
N PHE A 53 18.39 -1.86 1.68
CA PHE A 53 18.22 -0.69 0.83
C PHE A 53 17.48 -1.10 -0.44
N LEU A 54 16.26 -0.61 -0.60
CA LEU A 54 15.37 -0.95 -1.70
C LEU A 54 14.43 0.22 -2.00
N ASP A 55 14.75 0.99 -3.03
CA ASP A 55 13.76 1.79 -3.73
C ASP A 55 13.06 0.91 -4.77
N VAL A 56 11.76 0.73 -4.59
CA VAL A 56 10.96 -0.18 -5.44
C VAL A 56 10.77 0.35 -6.88
N THR A 57 11.22 1.56 -7.17
CA THR A 57 11.24 2.14 -8.52
C THR A 57 12.61 2.01 -9.21
N ASP A 58 13.59 1.47 -8.50
CA ASP A 58 14.96 1.27 -9.01
C ASP A 58 15.16 -0.21 -9.39
N ALA A 59 15.27 -0.47 -10.68
CA ALA A 59 15.41 -1.82 -11.21
C ALA A 59 16.71 -2.52 -10.75
N GLU A 60 17.82 -1.77 -10.58
CA GLU A 60 19.10 -2.31 -10.13
C GLU A 60 19.00 -2.74 -8.65
N GLN A 61 18.39 -1.92 -7.80
CA GLN A 61 18.17 -2.27 -6.40
C GLN A 61 17.21 -3.45 -6.25
N ILE A 62 16.17 -3.56 -7.08
CA ILE A 62 15.29 -4.73 -7.11
C ILE A 62 16.06 -5.99 -7.49
N ALA A 63 16.90 -5.93 -8.51
CA ALA A 63 17.73 -7.06 -8.96
C ALA A 63 18.74 -7.48 -7.87
N ALA A 64 19.45 -6.53 -7.27
CA ALA A 64 20.40 -6.78 -6.19
C ALA A 64 19.71 -7.40 -4.95
N ALA A 65 18.51 -6.93 -4.60
CA ALA A 65 17.71 -7.51 -3.53
C ALA A 65 17.31 -8.97 -3.84
N ALA A 66 16.92 -9.27 -5.08
CA ALA A 66 16.55 -10.61 -5.50
C ALA A 66 17.76 -11.57 -5.46
N GLU A 67 18.93 -11.13 -5.91
CA GLU A 67 20.17 -11.89 -5.82
C GLU A 67 20.57 -12.19 -4.37
N LEU A 68 20.60 -11.17 -3.52
CA LEU A 68 20.93 -11.32 -2.09
C LEU A 68 20.00 -12.30 -1.39
N ILE A 69 18.69 -12.22 -1.64
CA ILE A 69 17.68 -13.09 -1.04
C ILE A 69 17.81 -14.51 -1.62
N GLY A 70 18.04 -14.63 -2.93
CA GLY A 70 18.19 -15.91 -3.61
C GLY A 70 19.44 -16.69 -3.18
N ALA A 71 20.57 -16.01 -3.02
CA ALA A 71 21.85 -16.61 -2.65
C ALA A 71 21.90 -17.12 -1.20
N GLY A 72 21.13 -16.51 -0.30
CA GLY A 72 21.34 -16.69 1.15
C GLY A 72 20.38 -17.61 1.89
N SER A 73 19.27 -18.06 1.32
CA SER A 73 18.14 -18.53 2.15
C SER A 73 17.48 -19.85 1.75
N GLY A 74 17.86 -20.45 0.64
CA GLY A 74 17.11 -21.62 0.15
C GLY A 74 15.66 -21.31 -0.29
N GLY A 75 15.31 -20.03 -0.45
CA GLY A 75 14.00 -19.55 -0.89
C GLY A 75 13.44 -18.41 -0.05
N LEU A 76 12.33 -17.85 -0.49
CA LEU A 76 11.56 -16.81 0.20
C LEU A 76 10.15 -17.33 0.51
N ASP A 77 9.79 -17.35 1.78
CA ASP A 77 8.47 -17.85 2.21
C ASP A 77 7.38 -16.76 2.11
N GLY A 78 7.76 -15.49 2.05
CA GLY A 78 6.79 -14.40 1.95
C GLY A 78 7.32 -13.14 1.29
N LEU A 79 6.43 -12.45 0.55
CA LEU A 79 6.63 -11.11 0.03
C LEU A 79 5.46 -10.24 0.46
N VAL A 80 5.75 -9.10 1.07
CA VAL A 80 4.75 -8.07 1.40
C VAL A 80 5.03 -6.83 0.55
N ASN A 81 4.27 -6.66 -0.51
CA ASN A 81 4.24 -5.47 -1.34
C ASN A 81 3.46 -4.36 -0.62
N ASN A 82 4.17 -3.54 0.15
CA ASN A 82 3.57 -2.50 0.98
C ASN A 82 4.01 -1.09 0.58
N ALA A 83 5.16 -0.91 -0.04
CA ALA A 83 5.64 0.41 -0.45
C ALA A 83 4.55 1.22 -1.17
N GLY A 84 4.37 2.48 -0.79
CA GLY A 84 3.32 3.30 -1.38
C GLY A 84 3.35 4.75 -0.91
N VAL A 85 2.75 5.60 -1.74
CA VAL A 85 2.57 7.03 -1.49
C VAL A 85 1.12 7.42 -1.74
N ALA A 86 0.71 8.58 -1.23
CA ALA A 86 -0.54 9.23 -1.61
C ALA A 86 -0.21 10.62 -2.14
N ILE A 87 -0.65 10.91 -3.37
CA ILE A 87 -0.45 12.19 -4.04
C ILE A 87 -1.84 12.75 -4.37
N PRO A 88 -2.46 13.48 -3.43
CA PRO A 88 -3.80 14.03 -3.65
C PRO A 88 -3.75 15.28 -4.51
N SER A 89 -4.56 15.29 -5.56
CA SER A 89 -4.81 16.44 -6.44
C SER A 89 -6.09 16.22 -7.25
N PRO A 90 -6.82 17.28 -7.64
CA PRO A 90 -7.81 17.16 -8.70
C PRO A 90 -7.15 16.62 -9.97
N LEU A 91 -7.79 15.66 -10.66
CA LEU A 91 -7.19 15.05 -11.86
C LEU A 91 -6.96 16.08 -12.97
N GLU A 92 -7.85 17.06 -13.12
CA GLU A 92 -7.73 18.13 -14.12
C GLU A 92 -6.45 18.95 -13.97
N THR A 93 -6.03 19.20 -12.73
CA THR A 93 -4.87 20.07 -12.44
C THR A 93 -3.65 19.28 -11.93
N MET A 94 -3.73 17.95 -11.91
CA MET A 94 -2.64 17.10 -11.48
C MET A 94 -1.54 17.06 -12.56
N PRO A 95 -0.30 17.44 -12.24
CA PRO A 95 0.80 17.23 -13.18
C PRO A 95 0.92 15.75 -13.56
N ILE A 96 1.07 15.48 -14.86
CA ILE A 96 1.09 14.11 -15.36
C ILE A 96 2.25 13.28 -14.80
N ASP A 97 3.34 13.91 -14.43
CA ASP A 97 4.49 13.23 -13.82
C ASP A 97 4.19 12.80 -12.38
N ASP A 98 3.39 13.57 -11.64
CA ASP A 98 2.91 13.16 -10.31
C ASP A 98 1.90 12.01 -10.42
N PHE A 99 1.06 12.00 -11.46
CA PHE A 99 0.20 10.86 -11.78
C PHE A 99 1.03 9.61 -12.10
N ARG A 100 2.03 9.72 -12.99
CA ARG A 100 2.96 8.63 -13.34
C ARG A 100 3.67 8.10 -12.11
N ARG A 101 4.18 8.99 -11.25
CA ARG A 101 4.86 8.63 -10.00
C ARG A 101 3.95 7.84 -9.05
N GLN A 102 2.68 8.24 -8.95
CA GLN A 102 1.69 7.51 -8.13
C GLN A 102 1.47 6.09 -8.66
N ILE A 103 1.32 5.93 -9.97
CA ILE A 103 1.13 4.64 -10.64
C ILE A 103 2.41 3.80 -10.54
N GLU A 104 3.56 4.42 -10.77
CA GLU A 104 4.86 3.73 -10.72
C GLU A 104 5.08 3.09 -9.35
N ILE A 105 4.96 3.86 -8.28
CA ILE A 105 5.24 3.37 -6.92
C ILE A 105 4.17 2.39 -6.43
N ASN A 106 2.88 2.70 -6.65
CA ASN A 106 1.79 1.98 -6.02
C ASN A 106 1.27 0.79 -6.84
N LEU A 107 1.67 0.67 -8.10
CA LEU A 107 1.21 -0.41 -8.99
C LEU A 107 2.38 -1.10 -9.70
N ILE A 108 3.12 -0.40 -10.56
CA ILE A 108 4.16 -1.00 -11.41
C ILE A 108 5.27 -1.61 -10.56
N ALA A 109 5.76 -0.89 -9.57
CA ALA A 109 6.79 -1.36 -8.65
C ALA A 109 6.40 -2.66 -7.91
N HIS A 110 5.13 -2.80 -7.52
CA HIS A 110 4.65 -4.03 -6.89
C HIS A 110 4.72 -5.23 -7.84
N VAL A 111 4.44 -5.02 -9.12
CA VAL A 111 4.60 -6.06 -10.15
C VAL A 111 6.07 -6.39 -10.34
N ALA A 112 6.94 -5.38 -10.52
CA ALA A 112 8.37 -5.55 -10.74
C ALA A 112 9.05 -6.29 -9.59
N VAL A 113 8.80 -5.89 -8.34
CA VAL A 113 9.32 -6.58 -7.15
C VAL A 113 8.80 -8.02 -7.08
N THR A 114 7.52 -8.24 -7.36
CA THR A 114 6.96 -9.60 -7.36
C THR A 114 7.66 -10.47 -8.39
N GLN A 115 7.80 -10.00 -9.63
CA GLN A 115 8.49 -10.73 -10.70
C GLN A 115 9.92 -11.10 -10.32
N ALA A 116 10.68 -10.16 -9.78
CA ALA A 116 12.07 -10.38 -9.36
C ALA A 116 12.17 -11.43 -8.23
N MET A 117 11.20 -11.47 -7.31
CA MET A 117 11.19 -12.41 -6.17
C MET A 117 10.58 -13.78 -6.51
N LEU A 118 9.91 -13.95 -7.66
CA LEU A 118 9.26 -15.23 -8.01
C LEU A 118 10.19 -16.45 -7.98
N PRO A 119 11.45 -16.40 -8.45
CA PRO A 119 12.35 -17.55 -8.36
C PRO A 119 12.56 -18.01 -6.91
N ALA A 120 12.82 -17.06 -5.99
CA ALA A 120 13.01 -17.36 -4.58
C ALA A 120 11.70 -17.84 -3.90
N LEU A 121 10.55 -17.25 -4.27
CA LEU A 121 9.23 -17.64 -3.75
C LEU A 121 8.86 -19.06 -4.18
N ARG A 122 9.18 -19.48 -5.39
CA ARG A 122 8.93 -20.85 -5.86
C ARG A 122 9.76 -21.87 -5.07
N GLY A 123 11.00 -21.55 -4.74
CA GLY A 123 11.86 -22.42 -3.91
C GLY A 123 11.34 -22.64 -2.50
N GLY A 124 10.71 -21.62 -1.90
CA GLY A 124 10.17 -21.66 -0.53
C GLY A 124 8.70 -22.10 -0.42
N GLY A 125 7.98 -22.31 -1.53
CA GLY A 125 6.51 -22.46 -1.49
C GLY A 125 5.80 -21.20 -0.97
N GLY A 126 6.32 -20.04 -1.35
CA GLY A 126 6.08 -18.74 -0.75
C GLY A 126 4.69 -18.16 -0.99
N ARG A 127 4.45 -17.02 -0.37
CA ARG A 127 3.19 -16.26 -0.43
C ARG A 127 3.44 -14.80 -0.76
N VAL A 128 2.55 -14.22 -1.54
CA VAL A 128 2.57 -12.79 -1.85
C VAL A 128 1.40 -12.10 -1.17
N VAL A 129 1.66 -11.01 -0.47
CA VAL A 129 0.65 -10.14 0.13
C VAL A 129 0.78 -8.76 -0.51
N PHE A 130 -0.29 -8.29 -1.14
CA PHE A 130 -0.39 -6.92 -1.62
C PHE A 130 -1.15 -6.07 -0.60
N ILE A 131 -0.57 -4.94 -0.21
CA ILE A 131 -1.27 -3.93 0.58
C ILE A 131 -2.01 -2.99 -0.37
N SER A 132 -3.29 -3.27 -0.56
CA SER A 132 -4.24 -2.44 -1.28
C SER A 132 -4.82 -1.35 -0.36
N SER A 133 -6.10 -1.08 -0.50
CA SER A 133 -6.90 -0.17 0.31
C SER A 133 -8.37 -0.43 0.02
N ILE A 134 -9.27 0.04 0.89
CA ILE A 134 -10.67 0.23 0.51
C ILE A 134 -10.78 1.12 -0.74
N GLY A 135 -9.80 2.01 -0.95
CA GLY A 135 -9.64 2.81 -2.16
C GLY A 135 -9.35 2.01 -3.45
N GLY A 136 -9.15 0.70 -3.38
CA GLY A 136 -9.15 -0.22 -4.53
C GLY A 136 -10.56 -0.70 -4.94
N ARG A 137 -11.58 -0.34 -4.18
CA ARG A 137 -13.00 -0.68 -4.45
C ARG A 137 -13.90 0.52 -4.60
N ILE A 138 -13.48 1.66 -4.07
CA ILE A 138 -14.25 2.90 -4.05
C ILE A 138 -13.31 4.03 -4.44
N ALA A 139 -13.80 4.94 -5.29
CA ALA A 139 -13.04 6.12 -5.69
C ALA A 139 -13.69 7.40 -5.14
N PHE A 140 -12.82 8.32 -4.71
CA PHE A 140 -13.20 9.65 -4.23
C PHE A 140 -12.45 10.73 -5.00
N PRO A 141 -13.02 11.94 -5.15
CA PRO A 141 -12.33 13.08 -5.74
C PRO A 141 -11.00 13.39 -5.04
N LEU A 142 -10.13 14.09 -5.73
CA LEU A 142 -8.80 14.53 -5.27
C LEU A 142 -7.77 13.41 -5.03
N THR A 143 -8.18 12.16 -5.15
CA THR A 143 -7.30 10.98 -4.99
C THR A 143 -7.37 10.03 -6.17
N GLY A 144 -7.72 10.55 -7.37
CA GLY A 144 -7.95 9.75 -8.56
C GLY A 144 -6.76 8.86 -8.96
N ALA A 145 -5.53 9.39 -8.95
CA ALA A 145 -4.32 8.62 -9.27
C ALA A 145 -4.07 7.49 -8.25
N TYR A 146 -4.31 7.76 -6.96
CA TYR A 146 -4.20 6.75 -5.90
C TYR A 146 -5.22 5.62 -6.10
N HIS A 147 -6.48 5.97 -6.37
CA HIS A 147 -7.53 4.99 -6.65
C HIS A 147 -7.22 4.16 -7.89
N ALA A 148 -6.77 4.79 -8.98
CA ALA A 148 -6.36 4.08 -10.20
C ALA A 148 -5.30 3.01 -9.90
N ALA A 149 -4.26 3.36 -9.11
CA ALA A 149 -3.24 2.41 -8.68
C ALA A 149 -3.83 1.28 -7.81
N LYS A 150 -4.69 1.61 -6.83
CA LYS A 150 -5.24 0.60 -5.90
C LYS A 150 -6.27 -0.31 -6.58
N PHE A 151 -7.10 0.18 -7.50
CA PHE A 151 -7.93 -0.67 -8.36
C PHE A 151 -7.06 -1.58 -9.24
N GLY A 152 -5.95 -1.05 -9.78
CA GLY A 152 -4.98 -1.84 -10.53
C GLY A 152 -4.38 -2.98 -9.71
N ILE A 153 -4.02 -2.73 -8.43
CA ILE A 153 -3.50 -3.78 -7.52
C ILE A 153 -4.53 -4.86 -7.21
N GLU A 154 -5.82 -4.53 -7.13
CA GLU A 154 -6.88 -5.54 -6.97
C GLU A 154 -6.90 -6.51 -8.17
N ALA A 155 -6.84 -5.96 -9.39
CA ALA A 155 -6.81 -6.75 -10.61
C ALA A 155 -5.50 -7.57 -10.72
N VAL A 156 -4.35 -6.93 -10.51
CA VAL A 156 -3.03 -7.59 -10.56
C VAL A 156 -2.92 -8.72 -9.52
N GLY A 157 -3.40 -8.48 -8.31
CA GLY A 157 -3.39 -9.50 -7.25
C GLY A 157 -4.27 -10.70 -7.58
N ASP A 158 -5.44 -10.49 -8.22
CA ASP A 158 -6.31 -11.57 -8.68
C ASP A 158 -5.64 -12.38 -9.82
N VAL A 159 -5.00 -11.71 -10.77
CA VAL A 159 -4.29 -12.36 -11.88
C VAL A 159 -3.11 -13.19 -11.34
N PHE A 160 -2.25 -12.61 -10.50
CA PHE A 160 -1.16 -13.36 -9.87
C PHE A 160 -1.66 -14.55 -9.07
N ARG A 161 -2.78 -14.46 -8.36
CA ARG A 161 -3.34 -15.58 -7.62
C ARG A 161 -3.73 -16.74 -8.52
N GLN A 162 -4.26 -16.46 -9.71
CA GLN A 162 -4.64 -17.47 -10.69
C GLN A 162 -3.41 -18.05 -11.40
N GLU A 163 -2.53 -17.20 -11.87
CA GLU A 163 -1.34 -17.60 -12.63
C GLU A 163 -0.33 -18.38 -11.77
N LEU A 164 -0.16 -18.01 -10.50
CA LEU A 164 0.81 -18.65 -9.61
C LEU A 164 0.30 -19.92 -8.90
N ALA A 165 -1.01 -20.19 -8.98
CA ALA A 165 -1.62 -21.37 -8.36
C ALA A 165 -1.01 -22.72 -8.79
N PRO A 166 -0.62 -22.95 -10.07
CA PRO A 166 0.02 -24.18 -10.49
C PRO A 166 1.34 -24.50 -9.77
N TRP A 167 2.04 -23.47 -9.28
CA TRP A 167 3.28 -23.65 -8.48
C TRP A 167 3.03 -23.67 -6.97
N GLY A 168 1.77 -23.76 -6.54
CA GLY A 168 1.41 -23.79 -5.12
C GLY A 168 1.58 -22.45 -4.38
N LEU A 169 1.97 -21.39 -5.08
CA LEU A 169 2.10 -20.05 -4.51
C LEU A 169 0.73 -19.45 -4.20
N ARG A 170 0.63 -18.73 -3.11
CA ARG A 170 -0.63 -18.12 -2.69
C ARG A 170 -0.50 -16.62 -2.66
N VAL A 171 -1.53 -15.94 -3.15
CA VAL A 171 -1.61 -14.48 -3.18
C VAL A 171 -2.81 -14.01 -2.36
N ALA A 172 -2.58 -13.03 -1.50
CA ALA A 172 -3.61 -12.38 -0.70
C ALA A 172 -3.52 -10.86 -0.86
N ILE A 173 -4.68 -10.21 -0.85
CA ILE A 173 -4.80 -8.75 -0.88
C ILE A 173 -5.32 -8.31 0.48
N VAL A 174 -4.64 -7.37 1.11
CA VAL A 174 -5.07 -6.71 2.35
C VAL A 174 -5.61 -5.34 1.97
N GLU A 175 -6.84 -5.05 2.39
CA GLU A 175 -7.61 -3.86 2.05
C GLU A 175 -7.89 -3.04 3.32
N PRO A 176 -6.94 -2.21 3.78
CA PRO A 176 -7.15 -1.36 4.93
C PRO A 176 -8.15 -0.24 4.62
N GLY A 177 -8.90 0.17 5.64
CA GLY A 177 -9.58 1.46 5.69
C GLY A 177 -8.64 2.55 6.19
N SER A 178 -9.14 3.37 7.11
CA SER A 178 -8.38 4.45 7.74
C SER A 178 -7.38 3.91 8.74
N ILE A 179 -6.09 4.07 8.44
CA ILE A 179 -4.99 3.63 9.31
C ILE A 179 -4.19 4.85 9.73
N ASP A 180 -3.87 4.93 11.02
CA ASP A 180 -2.99 5.95 11.59
C ASP A 180 -1.55 5.73 11.11
N THR A 181 -1.15 6.45 10.06
CA THR A 181 0.17 6.35 9.44
C THR A 181 0.62 7.69 8.87
N PRO A 182 1.93 7.93 8.75
CA PRO A 182 2.46 9.17 8.16
C PRO A 182 2.12 9.40 6.67
N ILE A 183 1.40 8.50 6.02
CA ILE A 183 1.00 8.65 4.61
C ILE A 183 0.09 9.86 4.41
N TRP A 184 -0.77 10.15 5.37
CA TRP A 184 -1.70 11.28 5.34
C TRP A 184 -0.97 12.62 5.36
N GLU A 185 -0.09 12.79 6.33
CA GLU A 185 0.72 13.99 6.50
C GLU A 185 1.66 14.24 5.32
N ARG A 186 2.30 13.16 4.82
CA ARG A 186 3.13 13.24 3.61
C ARG A 186 2.30 13.59 2.38
N GLY A 187 1.08 13.06 2.26
CA GLY A 187 0.15 13.38 1.19
C GLY A 187 -0.25 14.86 1.22
N GLU A 188 -0.54 15.43 2.38
CA GLU A 188 -0.85 16.87 2.50
C GLU A 188 0.32 17.73 2.03
N ARG A 189 1.56 17.45 2.46
CA ARG A 189 2.76 18.18 1.99
C ARG A 189 2.90 18.10 0.46
N THR A 190 2.75 16.93 -0.11
CA THR A 190 2.82 16.76 -1.57
C THR A 190 1.70 17.53 -2.28
N ALA A 191 0.49 17.58 -1.70
CA ALA A 191 -0.61 18.37 -2.24
C ALA A 191 -0.30 19.88 -2.23
N ASP A 192 0.40 20.38 -1.21
CA ASP A 192 0.82 21.79 -1.13
C ASP A 192 1.89 22.12 -2.18
N GLU A 193 2.87 21.22 -2.37
CA GLU A 193 3.88 21.36 -3.42
C GLU A 193 3.27 21.39 -4.83
N ILE A 194 2.25 20.57 -5.09
CA ILE A 194 1.50 20.59 -6.36
C ILE A 194 0.70 21.88 -6.48
N GLY A 195 0.06 22.34 -5.40
CA GLY A 195 -0.70 23.59 -5.38
C GLY A 195 0.14 24.79 -5.77
N ALA A 196 1.37 24.87 -5.27
CA ALA A 196 2.31 25.94 -5.61
C ALA A 196 2.67 25.97 -7.11
N ARG A 197 2.58 24.83 -7.82
CA ARG A 197 2.86 24.70 -9.25
C ARG A 197 1.62 24.82 -10.15
N SER A 198 0.43 24.93 -9.58
CA SER A 198 -0.86 24.93 -10.29
C SER A 198 -1.80 26.03 -9.75
N PRO A 199 -1.59 27.30 -10.12
CA PRO A 199 -2.40 28.42 -9.60
C PRO A 199 -3.91 28.29 -9.85
N GLN A 200 -4.31 27.67 -10.96
CA GLN A 200 -5.72 27.43 -11.31
C GLN A 200 -6.41 26.42 -10.37
N ARG A 201 -5.65 25.57 -9.71
CA ARG A 201 -6.16 24.55 -8.80
C ARG A 201 -6.98 25.17 -7.66
N GLU A 202 -6.48 26.25 -7.05
CA GLU A 202 -7.15 26.90 -5.93
C GLU A 202 -8.45 27.60 -6.37
N SER A 203 -8.44 28.27 -7.52
CA SER A 203 -9.64 28.95 -8.04
C SER A 203 -10.75 27.99 -8.44
N LEU A 204 -10.40 26.79 -8.95
CA LEU A 204 -11.37 25.79 -9.41
C LEU A 204 -11.80 24.83 -8.30
N TYR A 205 -10.89 24.49 -7.39
CA TYR A 205 -11.07 23.38 -6.44
C TYR A 205 -10.83 23.76 -4.96
N GLY A 206 -10.60 25.03 -4.63
CA GLY A 206 -10.23 25.47 -3.28
C GLY A 206 -11.16 24.96 -2.18
N LYS A 207 -12.49 25.13 -2.36
CA LYS A 207 -13.48 24.60 -1.41
C LYS A 207 -13.41 23.06 -1.24
N ALA A 208 -13.23 22.33 -2.34
CA ALA A 208 -13.14 20.89 -2.29
C ALA A 208 -11.84 20.42 -1.62
N ILE A 209 -10.75 21.15 -1.83
CA ILE A 209 -9.46 20.89 -1.20
C ILE A 209 -9.55 21.12 0.32
N GLU A 210 -10.20 22.20 0.75
CA GLU A 210 -10.43 22.48 2.17
C GLU A 210 -11.26 21.38 2.84
N ASN A 211 -12.37 20.96 2.20
CA ASN A 211 -13.20 19.87 2.69
C ASN A 211 -12.43 18.55 2.73
N TYR A 212 -11.62 18.25 1.71
CA TYR A 212 -10.77 17.07 1.70
C TYR A 212 -9.79 17.07 2.87
N ARG A 213 -9.10 18.18 3.13
CA ARG A 213 -8.18 18.31 4.28
C ARG A 213 -8.89 18.06 5.61
N LYS A 214 -10.12 18.55 5.76
CA LYS A 214 -10.92 18.28 6.97
C LYS A 214 -11.23 16.79 7.09
N VAL A 215 -11.69 16.15 6.01
CA VAL A 215 -12.00 14.72 5.99
C VAL A 215 -10.75 13.89 6.31
N ILE A 216 -9.59 14.25 5.75
CA ILE A 216 -8.33 13.53 6.02
C ILE A 216 -7.90 13.65 7.48
N ARG A 217 -7.98 14.84 8.08
CA ARG A 217 -7.66 15.03 9.51
C ARG A 217 -8.56 14.19 10.40
N GLU A 218 -9.87 14.25 10.20
CA GLU A 218 -10.83 13.42 10.94
C GLU A 218 -10.58 11.92 10.75
N THR A 219 -10.17 11.54 9.54
CA THR A 219 -9.83 10.16 9.18
C THR A 219 -8.55 9.69 9.86
N ALA A 220 -7.53 10.54 9.95
CA ALA A 220 -6.28 10.26 10.65
C ALA A 220 -6.51 10.09 12.17
N GLU A 221 -7.29 10.99 12.79
CA GLU A 221 -7.63 10.92 14.22
C GLU A 221 -8.40 9.64 14.60
N ARG A 222 -9.25 9.14 13.70
CA ARG A 222 -10.04 7.91 13.89
C ARG A 222 -9.34 6.67 13.36
N GLY A 223 -8.16 6.83 12.79
CA GLY A 223 -7.37 5.76 12.18
C GLY A 223 -7.08 4.63 13.16
N ILE A 224 -7.25 3.41 12.72
CA ILE A 224 -6.84 2.26 13.53
C ILE A 224 -5.34 2.05 13.43
N SER A 225 -4.75 1.50 14.49
CA SER A 225 -3.32 1.24 14.59
C SER A 225 -2.82 0.33 13.45
N PRO A 226 -1.63 0.62 12.84
CA PRO A 226 -0.96 -0.21 11.85
C PRO A 226 -0.73 -1.66 12.31
N GLN A 227 -0.61 -1.90 13.61
CA GLN A 227 -0.46 -3.22 14.22
C GLN A 227 -1.67 -4.13 13.93
N LYS A 228 -2.87 -3.58 13.76
CA LYS A 228 -4.04 -4.37 13.34
C LYS A 228 -3.89 -4.89 11.92
N VAL A 229 -3.30 -4.10 11.01
CA VAL A 229 -2.98 -4.54 9.64
C VAL A 229 -1.85 -5.57 9.66
N ALA A 230 -0.78 -5.31 10.43
CA ALA A 230 0.35 -6.22 10.59
C ALA A 230 -0.09 -7.61 11.09
N LYS A 231 -1.06 -7.68 12.02
CA LYS A 231 -1.66 -8.94 12.46
C LYS A 231 -2.34 -9.71 11.31
N VAL A 232 -2.98 -9.00 10.41
CA VAL A 232 -3.64 -9.60 9.24
C VAL A 232 -2.60 -10.04 8.21
N VAL A 233 -1.53 -9.28 8.00
CA VAL A 233 -0.40 -9.66 7.14
C VAL A 233 0.26 -10.95 7.64
N GLU A 234 0.57 -11.04 8.93
CA GLU A 234 1.11 -12.27 9.53
C GLU A 234 0.17 -13.45 9.33
N HIS A 235 -1.14 -13.26 9.55
CA HIS A 235 -2.13 -14.31 9.31
C HIS A 235 -2.16 -14.74 7.83
N ALA A 236 -2.15 -13.81 6.88
CA ALA A 236 -2.13 -14.11 5.45
C ALA A 236 -0.89 -14.92 5.05
N LEU A 237 0.26 -14.63 5.66
CA LEU A 237 1.52 -15.34 5.44
C LEU A 237 1.60 -16.70 6.17
N SER A 238 0.88 -16.89 7.30
CA SER A 238 1.06 -18.05 8.18
C SER A 238 -0.09 -19.05 8.13
N ALA A 239 -1.31 -18.62 7.84
CA ALA A 239 -2.50 -19.47 7.91
C ALA A 239 -2.42 -20.65 6.93
N ARG A 240 -2.85 -21.84 7.35
CA ARG A 240 -2.91 -23.03 6.49
C ARG A 240 -3.76 -22.78 5.23
N ARG A 241 -4.85 -22.03 5.35
CA ARG A 241 -5.76 -21.64 4.25
C ARG A 241 -6.02 -20.14 4.33
N PRO A 242 -5.13 -19.28 3.81
CA PRO A 242 -5.36 -17.86 3.80
C PRO A 242 -6.54 -17.51 2.88
N ARG A 243 -7.23 -16.43 3.23
CA ARG A 243 -8.23 -15.82 2.33
C ARG A 243 -7.52 -15.08 1.20
N SER A 244 -8.20 -14.94 0.07
CA SER A 244 -7.72 -14.11 -1.03
C SER A 244 -7.75 -12.61 -0.70
N ARG A 245 -8.68 -12.18 0.18
CA ARG A 245 -8.87 -10.78 0.58
C ARG A 245 -9.14 -10.61 2.07
N TYR A 246 -8.62 -9.51 2.62
CA TYR A 246 -8.77 -9.14 4.03
C TYR A 246 -9.12 -7.67 4.17
N LEU A 247 -10.38 -7.34 4.45
CA LEU A 247 -10.83 -6.00 4.83
C LEU A 247 -10.42 -5.71 6.29
N VAL A 248 -9.66 -4.64 6.51
CA VAL A 248 -9.15 -4.25 7.82
C VAL A 248 -9.68 -2.87 8.22
N GLY A 249 -10.47 -2.82 9.27
CA GLY A 249 -11.23 -1.66 9.72
C GLY A 249 -12.74 -1.88 9.59
N ILE A 250 -13.50 -1.23 10.44
CA ILE A 250 -14.98 -1.25 10.38
C ILE A 250 -15.43 -0.44 9.17
N ASP A 251 -14.81 0.71 8.96
CA ASP A 251 -15.02 1.60 7.83
C ASP A 251 -14.84 0.88 6.49
N ALA A 252 -13.73 0.15 6.30
CA ALA A 252 -13.50 -0.64 5.09
C ALA A 252 -14.59 -1.69 4.86
N ARG A 253 -15.01 -2.40 5.93
CA ARG A 253 -16.04 -3.43 5.84
C ARG A 253 -17.41 -2.87 5.50
N VAL A 254 -17.77 -1.73 6.08
CA VAL A 254 -19.04 -1.04 5.84
C VAL A 254 -19.06 -0.52 4.40
N GLN A 255 -18.03 0.22 3.99
CA GLN A 255 -17.95 0.79 2.65
C GLN A 255 -17.95 -0.29 1.56
N ALA A 256 -17.18 -1.37 1.72
CA ALA A 256 -17.13 -2.47 0.76
C ALA A 256 -18.49 -3.19 0.58
N ARG A 257 -19.36 -3.18 1.61
CA ARG A 257 -20.70 -3.78 1.55
C ARG A 257 -21.75 -2.83 0.99
N ILE A 258 -21.67 -1.56 1.35
CA ILE A 258 -22.69 -0.57 0.98
C ILE A 258 -22.50 -0.10 -0.47
N LYS A 259 -21.23 0.16 -0.91
CA LYS A 259 -20.98 0.71 -2.24
C LYS A 259 -21.60 -0.09 -3.38
N PRO A 260 -21.54 -1.44 -3.42
CA PRO A 260 -22.18 -2.22 -4.49
C PRO A 260 -23.71 -2.13 -4.52
N LEU A 261 -24.35 -1.72 -3.43
CA LEU A 261 -25.79 -1.59 -3.30
C LEU A 261 -26.29 -0.20 -3.68
N LEU A 262 -25.39 0.78 -3.80
CA LEU A 262 -25.75 2.16 -4.15
C LEU A 262 -25.66 2.38 -5.65
N PRO A 263 -26.76 2.82 -6.30
CA PRO A 263 -26.69 3.32 -7.68
C PRO A 263 -25.66 4.45 -7.80
N THR A 264 -24.92 4.46 -8.90
CA THR A 264 -23.85 5.46 -9.12
C THR A 264 -24.32 6.90 -8.90
N PRO A 265 -25.48 7.37 -9.43
CA PRO A 265 -25.91 8.76 -9.22
C PRO A 265 -26.18 9.09 -7.74
N VAL A 266 -26.59 8.11 -6.93
CA VAL A 266 -26.83 8.30 -5.50
C VAL A 266 -25.50 8.44 -4.77
N PHE A 267 -24.55 7.57 -5.07
CA PHE A 267 -23.20 7.64 -4.50
C PHE A 267 -22.52 8.97 -4.87
N ASP A 268 -22.56 9.36 -6.14
CA ASP A 268 -21.93 10.59 -6.64
C ASP A 268 -22.52 11.82 -5.94
N ARG A 269 -23.85 11.86 -5.72
CA ARG A 269 -24.50 12.96 -4.99
C ARG A 269 -24.05 13.04 -3.53
N ILE A 270 -23.87 11.89 -2.85
CA ILE A 270 -23.36 11.84 -1.47
C ILE A 270 -21.92 12.39 -1.43
N VAL A 271 -21.08 11.94 -2.35
CA VAL A 271 -19.68 12.36 -2.44
C VAL A 271 -19.57 13.84 -2.81
N ALA A 272 -20.35 14.30 -3.79
CA ALA A 272 -20.39 15.71 -4.20
C ALA A 272 -20.75 16.62 -3.02
N ARG A 273 -21.79 16.26 -2.25
CA ARG A 273 -22.19 17.02 -1.05
C ARG A 273 -21.09 17.04 0.01
N MET A 274 -20.46 15.89 0.28
CA MET A 274 -19.37 15.78 1.26
C MET A 274 -18.14 16.62 0.85
N MET A 275 -17.84 16.66 -0.44
CA MET A 275 -16.64 17.34 -0.97
C MET A 275 -16.92 18.79 -1.43
N GLY A 276 -18.17 19.24 -1.41
CA GLY A 276 -18.54 20.59 -1.83
C GLY A 276 -18.54 20.81 -3.36
N PHE A 277 -18.79 19.77 -4.14
CA PHE A 277 -18.98 19.80 -5.59
C PHE A 277 -20.47 19.95 -5.98
N GLU A 278 -21.30 20.54 -5.15
CA GLU A 278 -22.69 20.80 -5.52
C GLU A 278 -22.73 21.82 -6.66
N ALA A 279 -23.46 21.49 -7.72
CA ALA A 279 -23.80 22.47 -8.75
C ALA A 279 -24.65 23.58 -8.13
N ASN A 280 -24.31 24.82 -8.42
CA ASN A 280 -25.11 25.99 -8.06
C ASN A 280 -26.47 25.93 -8.73
#